data_cb086ffba50d2837eea838a53748e8f0
#
_entry.id   cb086ffba50d2837eea838a53748e8f0
#
_cell.length_a   1.000
_cell.length_b   1.000
_cell.length_c   1.000
_cell.angle_alpha   90.00
_cell.angle_beta   90.00
_cell.angle_gamma   90.00
#
_symmetry.space_group_name_H-M   'P 1'
#
loop_
_entity.id
_entity.type
_entity.pdbx_description
1 polymer ?
#
loop_
_entity_poly.entity_id
_entity_poly.type
_entity_poly.pdbx_seq_one_letter_code
_entity_poly.pdbx_strand_id
1 'polypeptide(L)'
;MDHERKELLAQKKAQLKIKQKRTEIQQYKDHFTKSIEHFSQKYRYADETEAIKLEAFLSKLDFAQPGQLSIQEVCPYPHQNVYLCFLMGTEALFQIFIFGKYDDILRDYDEWEVFSPCLLLVDEDFIHYTYINDDGEVMESQVS
;
A
#
# COMPACT_ATOMS: atom_id res chain seq x y z
N MET A 1 -39.41 14.09 13.87
CA MET A 1 -38.86 15.03 12.88
C MET A 1 -37.37 15.25 13.08
N ASP A 2 -36.88 15.54 14.28
CA ASP A 2 -35.46 15.74 14.51
C ASP A 2 -34.63 14.50 14.23
N HIS A 3 -35.19 13.32 14.40
CA HIS A 3 -34.52 12.05 14.16
C HIS A 3 -34.25 11.84 12.65
N GLU A 4 -35.19 12.16 11.79
CA GLU A 4 -35.04 12.06 10.34
C GLU A 4 -34.02 13.03 9.80
N ARG A 5 -33.95 14.25 10.36
CA ARG A 5 -32.92 15.23 9.99
C ARG A 5 -31.53 14.78 10.39
N LYS A 6 -31.37 14.19 11.57
CA LYS A 6 -30.09 13.66 12.02
C LYS A 6 -29.60 12.53 11.14
N GLU A 7 -30.51 11.64 10.73
CA GLU A 7 -30.16 10.55 9.81
C GLU A 7 -29.74 11.06 8.44
N LEU A 8 -30.46 12.04 7.89
CA LEU A 8 -30.11 12.66 6.62
C LEU A 8 -28.74 13.35 6.67
N LEU A 9 -28.46 14.07 7.76
CA LEU A 9 -27.18 14.71 7.95
C LEU A 9 -26.04 13.70 8.08
N ALA A 10 -26.28 12.62 8.80
CA ALA A 10 -25.30 11.54 8.95
C ALA A 10 -25.01 10.87 7.60
N GLN A 11 -26.05 10.61 6.79
CA GLN A 11 -25.88 10.05 5.45
C GLN A 11 -25.11 10.99 4.53
N LYS A 12 -25.42 12.29 4.56
CA LYS A 12 -24.69 13.28 3.76
C LYS A 12 -23.22 13.39 4.18
N LYS A 13 -22.92 13.37 5.49
CA LYS A 13 -21.56 13.39 6.00
C LYS A 13 -20.80 12.14 5.57
N ALA A 14 -21.43 10.98 5.62
CA ALA A 14 -20.82 9.72 5.17
C ALA A 14 -20.49 9.77 3.69
N GLN A 15 -21.43 10.26 2.86
CA GLN A 15 -21.21 10.41 1.43
C GLN A 15 -20.07 11.39 1.11
N LEU A 16 -19.99 12.50 1.84
CA LEU A 16 -18.91 13.48 1.69
C LEU A 16 -17.55 12.87 2.04
N LYS A 17 -17.48 12.10 3.11
CA LYS A 17 -16.25 11.41 3.50
C LYS A 17 -15.78 10.42 2.43
N ILE A 18 -16.70 9.64 1.87
CA ILE A 18 -16.39 8.71 0.79
C ILE A 18 -15.86 9.48 -0.43
N LYS A 19 -16.52 10.56 -0.80
CA LYS A 19 -16.12 11.40 -1.92
C LYS A 19 -14.74 12.03 -1.71
N GLN A 20 -14.48 12.56 -0.51
CA GLN A 20 -13.17 13.12 -0.15
C GLN A 20 -12.08 12.07 -0.22
N LYS A 21 -12.34 10.87 0.27
CA LYS A 21 -11.40 9.76 0.24
C LYS A 21 -11.04 9.36 -1.18
N ARG A 22 -12.04 9.25 -2.06
CA ARG A 22 -11.83 8.97 -3.48
C ARG A 22 -10.98 10.05 -4.15
N THR A 23 -11.24 11.31 -3.82
CA THR A 23 -10.48 12.45 -4.33
C THR A 23 -9.01 12.37 -3.87
N GLU A 24 -8.77 12.07 -2.60
CA GLU A 24 -7.43 11.92 -2.05
C GLU A 24 -6.68 10.77 -2.71
N ILE A 25 -7.33 9.63 -2.90
CA ILE A 25 -6.75 8.48 -3.60
C ILE A 25 -6.32 8.88 -5.00
N GLN A 26 -7.18 9.58 -5.72
CA GLN A 26 -6.87 10.01 -7.08
C GLN A 26 -5.72 11.01 -7.11
N GLN A 27 -5.65 11.91 -6.13
CA GLN A 27 -4.55 12.87 -6.01
C GLN A 27 -3.20 12.17 -5.81
N TYR A 28 -3.15 11.14 -4.95
CA TYR A 28 -1.94 10.34 -4.77
C TYR A 28 -1.55 9.61 -6.06
N LYS A 29 -2.52 8.99 -6.72
CA LYS A 29 -2.26 8.29 -7.99
C LYS A 29 -1.72 9.23 -9.05
N ASP A 30 -2.31 10.42 -9.17
CA ASP A 30 -1.85 11.44 -10.12
C ASP A 30 -0.44 11.90 -9.78
N HIS A 31 -0.14 12.07 -8.50
CA HIS A 31 1.20 12.46 -8.05
C HIS A 31 2.24 11.42 -8.44
N PHE A 32 2.00 10.15 -8.14
CA PHE A 32 2.93 9.07 -8.48
C PHE A 32 3.14 8.97 -9.99
N THR A 33 2.07 9.07 -10.76
CA THR A 33 2.12 8.99 -12.21
C THR A 33 2.95 10.12 -12.82
N LYS A 34 2.91 11.31 -12.21
CA LYS A 34 3.67 12.48 -12.69
C LYS A 34 5.10 12.50 -12.18
N SER A 35 5.33 12.12 -10.93
CA SER A 35 6.63 12.25 -10.27
C SER A 35 7.59 11.12 -10.58
N ILE A 36 7.07 9.92 -10.85
CA ILE A 36 7.90 8.76 -11.13
C ILE A 36 8.05 8.61 -12.63
N GLU A 37 9.32 8.62 -13.06
CA GLU A 37 9.66 8.48 -14.48
C GLU A 37 9.21 7.12 -15.02
N HIS A 38 8.52 7.13 -16.16
CA HIS A 38 8.02 5.93 -16.84
C HIS A 38 7.06 5.10 -15.96
N PHE A 39 6.27 5.75 -15.10
CA PHE A 39 5.38 5.05 -14.18
C PHE A 39 4.49 4.02 -14.88
N SER A 40 3.81 4.43 -15.96
CA SER A 40 2.86 3.57 -16.67
C SER A 40 3.52 2.37 -17.36
N GLN A 41 4.82 2.44 -17.60
CA GLN A 41 5.59 1.34 -18.18
C GLN A 41 6.10 0.35 -17.14
N LYS A 42 6.37 0.85 -15.92
CA LYS A 42 6.92 0.05 -14.83
C LYS A 42 5.86 -0.52 -13.90
N TYR A 43 4.79 0.22 -13.67
CA TYR A 43 3.81 -0.06 -12.62
C TYR A 43 2.38 0.00 -13.15
N ARG A 44 1.50 -0.66 -12.41
CA ARG A 44 0.05 -0.49 -12.50
C ARG A 44 -0.54 -0.50 -11.10
N TYR A 45 -1.75 0.01 -10.97
CA TYR A 45 -2.48 -0.10 -9.72
C TYR A 45 -3.19 -1.45 -9.66
N ALA A 46 -3.29 -2.02 -8.46
CA ALA A 46 -4.03 -3.25 -8.24
C ALA A 46 -5.51 -3.04 -8.57
N ASP A 47 -6.12 -4.03 -9.19
CA ASP A 47 -7.57 -4.01 -9.42
C ASP A 47 -8.33 -4.36 -8.12
N GLU A 48 -9.67 -4.30 -8.18
CA GLU A 48 -10.51 -4.56 -7.02
C GLU A 48 -10.30 -5.96 -6.44
N THR A 49 -10.16 -6.98 -7.28
CA THR A 49 -9.94 -8.35 -6.85
C THR A 49 -8.60 -8.50 -6.14
N GLU A 50 -7.55 -7.90 -6.69
CA GLU A 50 -6.22 -7.90 -6.09
C GLU A 50 -6.23 -7.13 -4.76
N ALA A 51 -6.90 -5.99 -4.70
CA ALA A 51 -7.00 -5.18 -3.49
C ALA A 51 -7.67 -5.94 -2.35
N ILE A 52 -8.74 -6.68 -2.63
CA ILE A 52 -9.43 -7.51 -1.64
C ILE A 52 -8.49 -8.57 -1.07
N LYS A 53 -7.73 -9.23 -1.94
CA LYS A 53 -6.75 -10.25 -1.52
C LYS A 53 -5.62 -9.65 -0.68
N LEU A 54 -5.14 -8.47 -1.06
CA LEU A 54 -4.11 -7.76 -0.31
C LEU A 54 -4.60 -7.32 1.06
N GLU A 55 -5.81 -6.79 1.16
CA GLU A 55 -6.40 -6.41 2.44
C GLU A 55 -6.56 -7.62 3.36
N ALA A 56 -7.00 -8.75 2.82
CA ALA A 56 -7.11 -10.00 3.57
C ALA A 56 -5.74 -10.50 4.03
N PHE A 57 -4.72 -10.38 3.20
CA PHE A 57 -3.35 -10.74 3.55
C PHE A 57 -2.82 -9.84 4.67
N LEU A 58 -2.98 -8.53 4.54
CA LEU A 58 -2.52 -7.56 5.53
C LEU A 58 -3.16 -7.77 6.89
N SER A 59 -4.42 -8.18 6.92
CA SER A 59 -5.15 -8.42 8.18
C SER A 59 -4.57 -9.58 8.99
N LYS A 60 -3.83 -10.48 8.35
CA LYS A 60 -3.18 -11.62 9.01
C LYS A 60 -1.82 -11.28 9.62
N LEU A 61 -1.26 -10.13 9.28
CA LEU A 61 0.05 -9.71 9.73
C LEU A 61 -0.05 -8.97 11.06
N ASP A 62 0.85 -9.28 11.98
CA ASP A 62 0.95 -8.59 13.26
C ASP A 62 2.15 -7.64 13.22
N PHE A 63 1.87 -6.37 12.93
CA PHE A 63 2.89 -5.33 12.90
C PHE A 63 3.29 -4.84 14.31
N ALA A 64 2.59 -5.28 15.35
CA ALA A 64 2.90 -4.90 16.73
C ALA A 64 4.16 -5.59 17.27
N GLN A 65 4.65 -6.63 16.59
CA GLN A 65 5.85 -7.37 17.01
C GLN A 65 6.90 -7.42 15.88
N PRO A 66 7.44 -6.26 15.47
CA PRO A 66 8.42 -6.23 14.38
C PRO A 66 9.71 -7.01 14.69
N GLY A 67 10.01 -7.26 15.98
CA GLY A 67 11.18 -8.04 16.37
C GLY A 67 11.13 -9.52 15.99
N GLN A 68 9.96 -10.01 15.57
CA GLN A 68 9.83 -11.39 15.08
C GLN A 68 10.12 -11.52 13.60
N LEU A 69 10.23 -10.40 12.89
CA LEU A 69 10.60 -10.39 11.48
C LEU A 69 12.12 -10.55 11.40
N SER A 70 12.57 -11.63 10.74
CA SER A 70 14.00 -11.84 10.55
C SER A 70 14.52 -10.88 9.47
N ILE A 71 15.62 -10.19 9.78
CA ILE A 71 16.35 -9.42 8.79
C ILE A 71 17.07 -10.41 7.89
N GLN A 72 16.76 -10.40 6.60
CA GLN A 72 17.43 -11.26 5.65
C GLN A 72 18.21 -10.41 4.66
N GLU A 73 19.44 -10.86 4.36
CA GLU A 73 20.27 -10.24 3.32
C GLU A 73 19.78 -10.63 1.92
N VAL A 74 18.94 -11.66 1.84
CA VAL A 74 18.46 -12.16 0.56
C VAL A 74 17.17 -11.45 0.18
N CYS A 75 17.28 -10.57 -0.78
CA CYS A 75 16.12 -9.91 -1.39
C CYS A 75 15.38 -10.89 -2.29
N PRO A 76 14.07 -10.67 -2.52
CA PRO A 76 13.37 -11.33 -3.61
C PRO A 76 14.13 -11.16 -4.93
N TYR A 77 13.86 -12.04 -5.89
CA TYR A 77 14.51 -11.94 -7.20
C TYR A 77 14.26 -10.55 -7.82
N PRO A 78 15.30 -9.88 -8.35
CA PRO A 78 15.15 -8.50 -8.86
C PRO A 78 14.03 -8.32 -9.87
N HIS A 79 13.75 -9.33 -10.67
CA HIS A 79 12.72 -9.28 -11.70
C HIS A 79 11.36 -9.83 -11.25
N GLN A 80 11.24 -10.22 -9.98
CA GLN A 80 9.98 -10.70 -9.45
C GLN A 80 8.98 -9.54 -9.34
N ASN A 81 7.75 -9.78 -9.78
CA ASN A 81 6.67 -8.82 -9.59
C ASN A 81 6.13 -8.92 -8.17
N VAL A 82 5.88 -7.77 -7.56
CA VAL A 82 5.34 -7.68 -6.19
C VAL A 82 4.30 -6.57 -6.12
N TYR A 83 3.49 -6.61 -5.08
CA TYR A 83 2.56 -5.55 -4.74
C TYR A 83 3.19 -4.67 -3.67
N LEU A 84 3.21 -3.37 -3.90
CA LEU A 84 3.67 -2.38 -2.93
C LEU A 84 2.49 -1.90 -2.10
N CYS A 85 2.61 -2.03 -0.78
CA CYS A 85 1.61 -1.56 0.18
C CYS A 85 2.25 -0.50 1.08
N PHE A 86 1.53 0.58 1.32
CA PHE A 86 1.98 1.64 2.21
C PHE A 86 1.48 1.36 3.63
N LEU A 87 2.38 1.39 4.61
CA LEU A 87 2.05 1.05 6.01
C LEU A 87 1.93 2.26 6.91
N MET A 88 2.34 3.44 6.43
CA MET A 88 2.21 4.70 7.16
C MET A 88 1.62 5.76 6.23
N GLY A 89 1.00 6.77 6.83
CA GLY A 89 0.42 7.87 6.07
C GLY A 89 -1.09 7.98 6.31
N THR A 90 -1.81 8.52 5.34
CA THR A 90 -3.26 8.71 5.44
C THR A 90 -4.02 7.43 5.10
N GLU A 91 -5.30 7.37 5.49
CA GLU A 91 -6.17 6.24 5.15
C GLU A 91 -6.29 6.04 3.64
N ALA A 92 -6.31 7.14 2.88
CA ALA A 92 -6.35 7.08 1.43
C ALA A 92 -5.13 6.36 0.86
N LEU A 93 -3.95 6.63 1.43
CA LEU A 93 -2.71 6.00 0.99
C LEU A 93 -2.72 4.48 1.23
N PHE A 94 -3.33 4.03 2.33
CA PHE A 94 -3.42 2.60 2.66
C PHE A 94 -4.28 1.81 1.65
N GLN A 95 -5.09 2.48 0.86
CA GLN A 95 -5.93 1.84 -0.16
C GLN A 95 -5.28 1.82 -1.54
N ILE A 96 -4.07 2.32 -1.65
CA ILE A 96 -3.33 2.33 -2.90
C ILE A 96 -2.33 1.17 -2.89
N PHE A 97 -2.48 0.26 -3.84
CA PHE A 97 -1.59 -0.88 -4.02
C PHE A 97 -1.00 -0.79 -5.42
N ILE A 98 0.32 -0.85 -5.50
CA ILE A 98 1.05 -0.68 -6.75
C ILE A 98 1.74 -2.00 -7.09
N PHE A 99 1.56 -2.46 -8.34
CA PHE A 99 2.15 -3.69 -8.83
C PHE A 99 3.29 -3.37 -9.77
N GLY A 100 4.43 -3.99 -9.56
CA GLY A 100 5.61 -3.80 -10.39
C GLY A 100 6.74 -4.73 -9.99
N LYS A 101 7.87 -4.59 -10.68
CA LYS A 101 9.05 -5.39 -10.37
C LYS A 101 9.71 -4.90 -9.09
N TYR A 102 10.18 -5.83 -8.28
CA TYR A 102 10.87 -5.55 -7.03
C TYR A 102 12.00 -4.55 -7.21
N ASP A 103 12.83 -4.77 -8.23
CA ASP A 103 13.99 -3.92 -8.51
C ASP A 103 13.58 -2.48 -8.85
N ASP A 104 12.53 -2.31 -9.64
CA ASP A 104 12.01 -0.98 -9.99
C ASP A 104 11.47 -0.26 -8.75
N ILE A 105 10.75 -0.98 -7.88
CA ILE A 105 10.19 -0.42 -6.66
C ILE A 105 11.30 0.07 -5.73
N LEU A 106 12.37 -0.71 -5.55
CA LEU A 106 13.51 -0.28 -4.72
C LEU A 106 14.25 0.91 -5.32
N ARG A 107 14.34 0.97 -6.65
CA ARG A 107 14.97 2.08 -7.35
C ARG A 107 14.23 3.39 -7.12
N ASP A 108 12.90 3.32 -7.03
CA ASP A 108 12.05 4.49 -6.79
C ASP A 108 11.72 4.69 -5.31
N TYR A 109 12.47 4.08 -4.41
CA TYR A 109 12.22 4.12 -2.96
C TYR A 109 12.08 5.54 -2.41
N ASP A 110 12.89 6.47 -2.88
CA ASP A 110 12.85 7.86 -2.42
C ASP A 110 11.49 8.52 -2.69
N GLU A 111 10.82 8.11 -3.75
CA GLU A 111 9.50 8.62 -4.09
C GLU A 111 8.40 8.08 -3.16
N TRP A 112 8.52 6.81 -2.78
CA TRP A 112 7.57 6.19 -1.85
C TRP A 112 7.77 6.71 -0.42
N GLU A 113 9.02 6.86 -0.01
CA GLU A 113 9.41 7.29 1.33
C GLU A 113 8.81 8.63 1.71
N VAL A 114 8.62 9.53 0.77
CA VAL A 114 8.01 10.86 1.01
C VAL A 114 6.65 10.74 1.68
N PHE A 115 5.87 9.72 1.32
CA PHE A 115 4.51 9.52 1.83
C PHE A 115 4.43 8.46 2.92
N SER A 116 5.30 7.46 2.86
CA SER A 116 5.30 6.36 3.82
C SER A 116 6.71 5.83 3.99
N PRO A 117 7.33 6.06 5.15
CA PRO A 117 8.67 5.52 5.41
C PRO A 117 8.68 4.01 5.59
N CYS A 118 7.54 3.39 5.86
CA CYS A 118 7.42 1.95 6.01
C CYS A 118 6.61 1.36 4.87
N LEU A 119 7.18 0.36 4.20
CA LEU A 119 6.57 -0.27 3.03
C LEU A 119 6.48 -1.78 3.25
N LEU A 120 5.46 -2.39 2.66
CA LEU A 120 5.35 -3.83 2.59
C LEU A 120 5.25 -4.26 1.14
N LEU A 121 6.08 -5.22 0.76
CA LEU A 121 6.06 -5.82 -0.57
C LEU A 121 5.51 -7.23 -0.44
N VAL A 122 4.50 -7.57 -1.25
CA VAL A 122 3.82 -8.87 -1.21
C VAL A 122 4.01 -9.56 -2.55
N ASP A 123 4.35 -10.85 -2.56
CA ASP A 123 4.50 -11.61 -3.79
C ASP A 123 3.14 -11.86 -4.47
N GLU A 124 3.18 -12.30 -5.72
CA GLU A 124 1.97 -12.54 -6.51
C GLU A 124 1.11 -13.69 -5.94
N ASP A 125 1.70 -14.59 -5.20
CA ASP A 125 1.01 -15.75 -4.61
C ASP A 125 0.46 -15.46 -3.22
N PHE A 126 0.70 -14.26 -2.68
CA PHE A 126 0.25 -13.86 -1.34
C PHE A 126 0.74 -14.80 -0.23
N ILE A 127 1.99 -15.26 -0.36
CA ILE A 127 2.63 -16.18 0.58
C ILE A 127 3.76 -15.49 1.35
N HIS A 128 4.56 -14.69 0.64
CA HIS A 128 5.73 -14.03 1.19
C HIS A 128 5.54 -12.53 1.23
N TYR A 129 6.17 -11.88 2.19
CA TYR A 129 6.23 -10.43 2.21
C TYR A 129 7.63 -9.96 2.59
N THR A 130 7.96 -8.76 2.14
CA THR A 130 9.19 -8.07 2.51
C THR A 130 8.80 -6.76 3.17
N TYR A 131 9.21 -6.57 4.40
CA TYR A 131 8.94 -5.33 5.14
C TYR A 131 10.17 -4.43 5.08
N ILE A 132 9.97 -3.19 4.66
CA ILE A 132 11.01 -2.17 4.64
C ILE A 132 10.64 -1.14 5.71
N ASN A 133 11.48 -1.03 6.75
CA ASN A 133 11.24 -0.11 7.85
C ASN A 133 11.70 1.31 7.50
N ASP A 134 11.48 2.23 8.42
CA ASP A 134 11.82 3.65 8.26
C ASP A 134 13.33 3.93 8.15
N ASP A 135 14.18 2.98 8.55
CA ASP A 135 15.63 3.07 8.39
C ASP A 135 16.11 2.47 7.05
N GLY A 136 15.19 2.00 6.22
CA GLY A 136 15.52 1.34 4.95
C GLY A 136 15.98 -0.10 5.11
N GLU A 137 15.88 -0.68 6.31
CA GLU A 137 16.21 -2.08 6.53
C GLU A 137 15.13 -2.98 5.96
N VAL A 138 15.56 -4.03 5.28
CA VAL A 138 14.68 -4.99 4.64
C VAL A 138 14.51 -6.21 5.54
N MET A 139 13.25 -6.53 5.84
CA MET A 139 12.89 -7.70 6.64
C MET A 139 11.95 -8.57 5.80
N GLU A 140 12.27 -9.86 5.70
CA GLU A 140 11.48 -10.80 4.92
C GLU A 140 10.89 -11.88 5.79
N SER A 141 9.66 -12.30 5.49
CA SER A 141 9.01 -13.38 6.19
C SER A 141 8.00 -14.08 5.28
N GLN A 142 7.59 -15.27 5.71
CA GLN A 142 6.59 -16.08 5.03
C GLN A 142 5.36 -16.21 5.93
N VAL A 143 4.19 -16.00 5.35
CA VAL A 143 2.92 -16.22 6.03
C VAL A 143 2.53 -17.68 5.87
N SER A 144 2.42 -18.36 6.99
CA SER A 144 2.01 -19.75 7.02
C SER A 144 0.48 -19.89 7.06
#